data_5ca2416db84a97cdeef00ecdabe9e489
#
_entry.id   5ca2416db84a97cdeef00ecdabe9e489
#
_cell.length_a   1.000
_cell.length_b   1.000
_cell.length_c   1.000
_cell.angle_alpha   90.00
_cell.angle_beta   90.00
_cell.angle_gamma   90.00
#
_symmetry.space_group_name_H-M   'P 1'
#
loop_
_entity.id
_entity.type
_entity.pdbx_description
1 polymer ?
#
loop_
_entity_poly.entity_id
_entity_poly.type
_entity_poly.pdbx_seq_one_letter_code
_entity_poly.pdbx_strand_id
1 'polypeptide(L)'
;RLRQFPSLVNCSTIDWFTEWPAEALESVGLSALVEANQVVPENRPGVVKMFKQIHQDVERKSKEFYDVLRRYNYVTPTSYLELLSSFDTLLAYKRGEVATKKNRLKIGLDKIISTGELVEGMQKELEILAPQLVVKGKEVDEMMVVIDRDKKDAAVVKEKVLVQEASATEISERAGAIAADAQA
;
A
#
# COMPACT_ATOMS: atom_id res chain seq x y z
N ARG A 1 8.91 54.37 29.84
CA ARG A 1 9.44 54.61 28.48
C ARG A 1 8.64 55.65 27.70
N LEU A 2 7.28 55.68 27.74
CA LEU A 2 6.47 56.69 27.03
C LEU A 2 6.80 58.12 27.41
N ARG A 3 7.15 58.38 28.69
CA ARG A 3 7.57 59.72 29.16
C ARG A 3 8.92 60.20 28.60
N GLN A 4 9.75 59.28 28.11
CA GLN A 4 11.06 59.58 27.50
C GLN A 4 10.93 59.97 26.01
N PHE A 5 9.80 59.62 25.40
CA PHE A 5 9.51 59.84 23.97
C PHE A 5 8.13 60.51 23.82
N PRO A 6 7.95 61.76 24.20
CA PRO A 6 6.64 62.42 24.16
C PRO A 6 6.08 62.53 22.74
N SER A 7 6.92 62.60 21.73
CA SER A 7 6.50 62.60 20.33
C SER A 7 5.76 61.35 19.90
N LEU A 8 6.04 60.20 20.56
CA LEU A 8 5.38 58.94 20.27
C LEU A 8 3.89 58.96 20.64
N VAL A 9 3.52 59.79 21.63
CA VAL A 9 2.13 59.98 22.06
C VAL A 9 1.49 61.18 21.36
N ASN A 10 2.23 62.26 21.21
CA ASN A 10 1.69 63.55 20.74
C ASN A 10 1.58 63.63 19.20
N CYS A 11 2.40 62.83 18.46
CA CYS A 11 2.44 62.84 17.00
C CYS A 11 1.83 61.60 16.38
N SER A 12 1.23 60.69 17.18
CA SER A 12 0.61 59.43 16.69
C SER A 12 -0.86 59.43 17.09
N THR A 13 -1.68 58.90 16.20
CA THR A 13 -3.04 58.50 16.54
C THR A 13 -2.99 57.13 17.19
N ILE A 14 -3.60 56.98 18.38
CA ILE A 14 -3.63 55.75 19.13
C ILE A 14 -5.04 55.14 18.99
N ASP A 15 -5.13 54.05 18.26
CA ASP A 15 -6.37 53.27 18.17
C ASP A 15 -6.34 52.19 19.24
N TRP A 16 -7.39 52.14 20.05
CA TRP A 16 -7.55 51.11 21.08
C TRP A 16 -8.43 49.97 20.54
N PHE A 17 -7.84 48.85 20.33
CA PHE A 17 -8.59 47.63 19.97
C PHE A 17 -9.11 46.98 21.26
N THR A 18 -10.41 46.88 21.36
CA THR A 18 -11.12 46.15 22.42
C THR A 18 -11.35 44.72 22.05
N GLU A 19 -11.83 43.90 23.01
CA GLU A 19 -12.25 42.50 22.75
C GLU A 19 -13.30 42.48 21.63
N TRP A 20 -13.22 41.49 20.78
CA TRP A 20 -14.18 41.32 19.68
C TRP A 20 -15.55 40.92 20.24
N PRO A 21 -16.62 41.53 19.77
CA PRO A 21 -17.97 41.10 20.15
C PRO A 21 -18.25 39.70 19.63
N ALA A 22 -19.10 38.99 20.36
CA ALA A 22 -19.45 37.58 20.03
C ALA A 22 -19.94 37.38 18.61
N GLU A 23 -20.68 38.36 18.07
CA GLU A 23 -21.19 38.35 16.69
C GLU A 23 -20.07 38.47 15.66
N ALA A 24 -19.03 39.27 15.94
CA ALA A 24 -17.89 39.39 15.05
C ALA A 24 -17.06 38.10 15.02
N LEU A 25 -16.86 37.43 16.16
CA LEU A 25 -16.18 36.13 16.22
C LEU A 25 -16.96 35.08 15.39
N GLU A 26 -18.28 35.06 15.48
CA GLU A 26 -19.11 34.14 14.70
C GLU A 26 -19.04 34.44 13.20
N SER A 27 -19.16 35.71 12.81
CA SER A 27 -19.10 36.11 11.40
C SER A 27 -17.76 35.77 10.76
N VAL A 28 -16.66 36.14 11.41
CA VAL A 28 -15.30 35.86 10.92
C VAL A 28 -15.03 34.34 10.88
N GLY A 29 -15.43 33.60 11.92
CA GLY A 29 -15.30 32.15 11.97
C GLY A 29 -16.07 31.46 10.86
N LEU A 30 -17.29 31.93 10.59
CA LEU A 30 -18.11 31.39 9.50
C LEU A 30 -17.48 31.68 8.13
N SER A 31 -17.02 32.90 7.89
CA SER A 31 -16.37 33.30 6.63
C SER A 31 -15.12 32.45 6.36
N ALA A 32 -14.27 32.27 7.36
CA ALA A 32 -13.08 31.44 7.26
C ALA A 32 -13.40 29.96 6.92
N LEU A 33 -14.43 29.38 7.55
CA LEU A 33 -14.85 28.01 7.25
C LEU A 33 -15.51 27.85 5.87
N VAL A 34 -16.15 28.91 5.36
CA VAL A 34 -16.72 28.93 4.01
C VAL A 34 -15.60 29.01 2.96
N GLU A 35 -14.62 29.87 3.20
CA GLU A 35 -13.47 30.05 2.30
C GLU A 35 -12.61 28.79 2.22
N ALA A 36 -12.26 28.21 3.36
CA ALA A 36 -11.50 26.95 3.43
C ALA A 36 -12.26 25.75 2.83
N ASN A 37 -13.60 25.78 2.86
CA ASN A 37 -14.50 24.74 2.36
C ASN A 37 -14.15 23.30 2.78
N GLN A 38 -13.52 23.13 3.91
CA GLN A 38 -13.13 21.82 4.44
C GLN A 38 -14.20 21.19 5.33
N VAL A 39 -15.12 21.98 5.88
CA VAL A 39 -16.17 21.53 6.77
C VAL A 39 -17.51 21.49 6.05
N VAL A 40 -18.25 20.39 6.23
CA VAL A 40 -19.59 20.23 5.66
C VAL A 40 -20.48 21.38 6.14
N PRO A 41 -21.31 22.00 5.27
CA PRO A 41 -22.11 23.17 5.59
C PRO A 41 -22.96 23.02 6.86
N GLU A 42 -23.55 21.86 7.08
CA GLU A 42 -24.39 21.53 8.24
C GLU A 42 -23.63 21.63 9.57
N ASN A 43 -22.34 21.34 9.58
CA ASN A 43 -21.51 21.32 10.78
C ASN A 43 -20.82 22.66 11.06
N ARG A 44 -20.77 23.59 10.09
CA ARG A 44 -20.10 24.88 10.23
C ARG A 44 -20.58 25.70 11.46
N PRO A 45 -21.89 25.84 11.70
CA PRO A 45 -22.36 26.61 12.87
C PRO A 45 -21.89 26.05 14.20
N GLY A 46 -21.86 24.70 14.30
CA GLY A 46 -21.36 24.02 15.51
C GLY A 46 -19.87 24.27 15.75
N VAL A 47 -19.06 24.22 14.70
CA VAL A 47 -17.63 24.46 14.77
C VAL A 47 -17.34 25.93 15.12
N VAL A 48 -18.07 26.89 14.53
CA VAL A 48 -17.93 28.32 14.83
C VAL A 48 -18.28 28.59 16.29
N LYS A 49 -19.36 27.99 16.80
CA LYS A 49 -19.72 28.10 18.21
C LYS A 49 -18.63 27.60 19.14
N MET A 50 -17.95 26.52 18.76
CA MET A 50 -16.82 25.98 19.50
C MET A 50 -15.61 26.94 19.49
N PHE A 51 -15.28 27.53 18.36
CA PHE A 51 -14.19 28.52 18.27
C PHE A 51 -14.46 29.74 19.16
N LYS A 52 -15.68 30.28 19.09
CA LYS A 52 -16.10 31.35 19.96
C LYS A 52 -15.94 30.99 21.44
N GLN A 53 -16.42 29.81 21.84
CA GLN A 53 -16.31 29.33 23.20
C GLN A 53 -14.87 29.22 23.68
N ILE A 54 -14.00 28.64 22.84
CA ILE A 54 -12.56 28.50 23.12
C ILE A 54 -11.94 29.90 23.35
N HIS A 55 -12.21 30.84 22.45
CA HIS A 55 -11.65 32.18 22.55
C HIS A 55 -12.09 32.89 23.84
N GLN A 56 -13.38 32.86 24.17
CA GLN A 56 -13.94 33.46 25.39
C GLN A 56 -13.43 32.75 26.67
N ASP A 57 -13.24 31.45 26.64
CA ASP A 57 -12.65 30.73 27.78
C ASP A 57 -11.19 31.11 28.00
N VAL A 58 -10.42 31.31 26.92
CA VAL A 58 -9.03 31.79 27.02
C VAL A 58 -8.99 33.23 27.59
N GLU A 59 -9.88 34.10 27.14
CA GLU A 59 -10.01 35.45 27.71
C GLU A 59 -10.28 35.41 29.21
N ARG A 60 -11.25 34.62 29.63
CA ARG A 60 -11.60 34.44 31.04
C ARG A 60 -10.42 33.89 31.84
N LYS A 61 -9.77 32.87 31.34
CA LYS A 61 -8.60 32.25 31.98
C LYS A 61 -7.38 33.17 32.03
N SER A 62 -7.23 34.05 31.06
CA SER A 62 -6.18 35.09 31.09
C SER A 62 -6.41 36.12 32.19
N LYS A 63 -7.67 36.45 32.49
CA LYS A 63 -8.01 37.32 33.65
C LYS A 63 -7.71 36.63 34.98
N GLU A 64 -8.12 35.38 35.16
CA GLU A 64 -7.78 34.54 36.31
C GLU A 64 -6.24 34.41 36.49
N PHE A 65 -5.52 34.19 35.40
CA PHE A 65 -4.05 34.11 35.41
C PHE A 65 -3.39 35.40 35.94
N TYR A 66 -3.91 36.55 35.52
CA TYR A 66 -3.45 37.82 36.05
C TYR A 66 -3.68 37.97 37.56
N ASP A 67 -4.85 37.52 38.04
CA ASP A 67 -5.21 37.62 39.46
C ASP A 67 -4.27 36.80 40.34
N VAL A 68 -3.87 35.61 39.86
CA VAL A 68 -3.00 34.69 40.60
C VAL A 68 -1.52 35.08 40.49
N LEU A 69 -1.04 35.35 39.28
CA LEU A 69 0.39 35.49 39.00
C LEU A 69 0.84 36.96 38.78
N ARG A 70 -0.11 37.88 38.72
CA ARG A 70 0.14 39.31 38.41
C ARG A 70 0.91 39.52 37.09
N ARG A 71 0.71 38.59 36.11
CA ARG A 71 1.27 38.66 34.76
C ARG A 71 0.16 38.76 33.77
N TYR A 72 0.29 39.66 32.81
CA TYR A 72 -0.66 39.80 31.71
C TYR A 72 -0.37 38.79 30.62
N ASN A 73 -1.40 38.08 30.22
CA ASN A 73 -1.48 37.31 28.95
C ASN A 73 -2.50 38.04 28.07
N TYR A 74 -2.02 38.58 26.96
CA TYR A 74 -2.87 39.36 26.07
C TYR A 74 -3.52 38.41 25.04
N VAL A 75 -4.84 38.35 25.04
CA VAL A 75 -5.64 37.67 24.03
C VAL A 75 -6.03 38.72 23.00
N THR A 76 -5.61 38.54 21.78
CA THR A 76 -5.82 39.48 20.68
C THR A 76 -6.70 38.88 19.59
N PRO A 77 -7.36 39.71 18.75
CA PRO A 77 -8.05 39.23 17.56
C PRO A 77 -7.19 38.34 16.65
N THR A 78 -5.88 38.64 16.59
CA THR A 78 -4.92 37.82 15.83
C THR A 78 -4.86 36.39 16.34
N SER A 79 -4.93 36.18 17.67
CA SER A 79 -4.96 34.82 18.25
C SER A 79 -6.18 34.01 17.81
N TYR A 80 -7.31 34.66 17.57
CA TYR A 80 -8.48 34.01 17.00
C TYR A 80 -8.28 33.61 15.55
N LEU A 81 -7.68 34.46 14.73
CA LEU A 81 -7.33 34.14 13.34
C LEU A 81 -6.31 33.01 13.25
N GLU A 82 -5.33 32.99 14.16
CA GLU A 82 -4.36 31.90 14.28
C GLU A 82 -5.03 30.57 14.66
N LEU A 83 -6.04 30.59 15.53
CA LEU A 83 -6.84 29.41 15.86
C LEU A 83 -7.54 28.86 14.64
N LEU A 84 -8.19 29.71 13.83
CA LEU A 84 -8.87 29.32 12.58
C LEU A 84 -7.90 28.71 11.58
N SER A 85 -6.76 29.36 11.35
CA SER A 85 -5.70 28.87 10.45
C SER A 85 -5.10 27.55 10.90
N SER A 86 -4.84 27.42 12.21
CA SER A 86 -4.32 26.19 12.80
C SER A 86 -5.30 25.04 12.67
N PHE A 87 -6.59 25.31 12.88
CA PHE A 87 -7.65 24.31 12.68
C PHE A 87 -7.69 23.82 11.24
N ASP A 88 -7.66 24.74 10.27
CA ASP A 88 -7.70 24.39 8.85
C ASP A 88 -6.50 23.53 8.46
N THR A 89 -5.31 23.93 8.85
CA THR A 89 -4.06 23.17 8.61
C THR A 89 -4.12 21.78 9.23
N LEU A 90 -4.57 21.69 10.49
CA LEU A 90 -4.64 20.43 11.20
C LEU A 90 -5.72 19.48 10.61
N LEU A 91 -6.85 20.07 10.20
CA LEU A 91 -7.93 19.31 9.55
C LEU A 91 -7.49 18.75 8.21
N ALA A 92 -6.80 19.54 7.38
CA ALA A 92 -6.22 19.10 6.11
C ALA A 92 -5.23 17.94 6.32
N TYR A 93 -4.33 18.09 7.29
CA TYR A 93 -3.38 17.04 7.65
C TYR A 93 -4.07 15.73 8.08
N LYS A 94 -5.04 15.82 8.99
CA LYS A 94 -5.79 14.64 9.48
C LYS A 94 -6.62 13.98 8.40
N ARG A 95 -7.20 14.74 7.49
CA ARG A 95 -7.92 14.21 6.33
C ARG A 95 -6.98 13.46 5.38
N GLY A 96 -5.80 14.00 5.13
CA GLY A 96 -4.76 13.33 4.34
C GLY A 96 -4.34 11.99 4.96
N GLU A 97 -4.13 11.97 6.27
CA GLU A 97 -3.79 10.75 7.02
C GLU A 97 -4.89 9.68 6.89
N VAL A 98 -6.16 10.07 7.10
CA VAL A 98 -7.30 9.17 6.98
C VAL A 98 -7.51 8.71 5.53
N ALA A 99 -7.36 9.59 4.55
CA ALA A 99 -7.48 9.26 3.14
C ALA A 99 -6.42 8.23 2.72
N THR A 100 -5.18 8.39 3.18
CA THR A 100 -4.09 7.44 2.93
C THR A 100 -4.40 6.06 3.53
N LYS A 101 -4.86 6.02 4.78
CA LYS A 101 -5.27 4.76 5.44
C LYS A 101 -6.44 4.09 4.71
N LYS A 102 -7.46 4.87 4.33
CA LYS A 102 -8.62 4.38 3.56
C LYS A 102 -8.20 3.78 2.23
N ASN A 103 -7.34 4.48 1.48
CA ASN A 103 -6.86 3.99 0.19
C ASN A 103 -6.05 2.70 0.32
N ARG A 104 -5.17 2.62 1.33
CA ARG A 104 -4.40 1.41 1.63
C ARG A 104 -5.31 0.21 1.94
N LEU A 105 -6.34 0.41 2.77
CA LEU A 105 -7.32 -0.63 3.10
C LEU A 105 -8.14 -1.04 1.87
N LYS A 106 -8.53 -0.07 1.04
CA LYS A 106 -9.26 -0.35 -0.21
C LYS A 106 -8.44 -1.24 -1.15
N ILE A 107 -7.17 -0.86 -1.40
CA ILE A 107 -6.26 -1.67 -2.24
C ILE A 107 -6.09 -3.08 -1.67
N GLY A 108 -5.96 -3.20 -0.33
CA GLY A 108 -5.89 -4.50 0.33
C GLY A 108 -7.15 -5.35 0.12
N LEU A 109 -8.31 -4.73 0.27
CA LEU A 109 -9.60 -5.40 0.06
C LEU A 109 -9.77 -5.85 -1.40
N ASP A 110 -9.49 -4.97 -2.36
CA ASP A 110 -9.58 -5.28 -3.79
C ASP A 110 -8.65 -6.47 -4.15
N LYS A 111 -7.44 -6.52 -3.56
CA LYS A 111 -6.53 -7.67 -3.73
C LYS A 111 -7.09 -8.96 -3.15
N ILE A 112 -7.69 -8.93 -1.98
CA ILE A 112 -8.29 -10.11 -1.36
C ILE A 112 -9.42 -10.66 -2.22
N ILE A 113 -10.30 -9.79 -2.71
CA ILE A 113 -11.43 -10.17 -3.58
C ILE A 113 -10.89 -10.80 -4.87
N SER A 114 -10.00 -10.11 -5.57
CA SER A 114 -9.44 -10.63 -6.85
C SER A 114 -8.67 -11.94 -6.66
N THR A 115 -7.95 -12.10 -5.55
CA THR A 115 -7.25 -13.35 -5.24
C THR A 115 -8.25 -14.48 -4.93
N GLY A 116 -9.34 -14.16 -4.22
CA GLY A 116 -10.42 -15.11 -3.97
C GLY A 116 -11.05 -15.66 -5.26
N GLU A 117 -11.36 -14.77 -6.19
CA GLU A 117 -11.89 -15.16 -7.52
C GLU A 117 -10.88 -16.01 -8.30
N LEU A 118 -9.60 -15.66 -8.26
CA LEU A 118 -8.54 -16.43 -8.91
C LEU A 118 -8.42 -17.85 -8.30
N VAL A 119 -8.41 -17.95 -6.97
CA VAL A 119 -8.34 -19.25 -6.27
C VAL A 119 -9.56 -20.11 -6.59
N GLU A 120 -10.76 -19.54 -6.63
CA GLU A 120 -11.97 -20.27 -7.01
C GLU A 120 -11.88 -20.80 -8.47
N GLY A 121 -11.35 -19.97 -9.39
CA GLY A 121 -11.09 -20.39 -10.76
C GLY A 121 -10.08 -21.56 -10.82
N MET A 122 -8.95 -21.44 -10.13
CA MET A 122 -7.93 -22.49 -10.06
C MET A 122 -8.46 -23.79 -9.42
N GLN A 123 -9.33 -23.68 -8.43
CA GLN A 123 -9.95 -24.85 -7.79
C GLN A 123 -10.84 -25.61 -8.77
N LYS A 124 -11.65 -24.90 -9.58
CA LYS A 124 -12.46 -25.52 -10.64
C LYS A 124 -11.60 -26.18 -11.71
N GLU A 125 -10.49 -25.55 -12.10
CA GLU A 125 -9.53 -26.17 -13.03
C GLU A 125 -8.90 -27.43 -12.44
N LEU A 126 -8.52 -27.41 -11.17
CA LEU A 126 -7.98 -28.61 -10.50
C LEU A 126 -8.98 -29.76 -10.43
N GLU A 127 -10.27 -29.49 -10.19
CA GLU A 127 -11.33 -30.51 -10.19
C GLU A 127 -11.46 -31.18 -11.54
N ILE A 128 -11.22 -30.49 -12.65
CA ILE A 128 -11.25 -31.03 -14.02
C ILE A 128 -9.96 -31.78 -14.34
N LEU A 129 -8.81 -31.24 -13.94
CA LEU A 129 -7.50 -31.82 -14.29
C LEU A 129 -7.12 -33.02 -13.41
N ALA A 130 -7.55 -33.08 -12.16
CA ALA A 130 -7.22 -34.17 -11.25
C ALA A 130 -7.60 -35.54 -11.80
N PRO A 131 -8.81 -35.80 -12.32
CA PRO A 131 -9.16 -37.09 -12.92
C PRO A 131 -8.35 -37.37 -14.19
N GLN A 132 -8.05 -36.36 -15.00
CA GLN A 132 -7.24 -36.53 -16.21
C GLN A 132 -5.80 -36.95 -15.88
N LEU A 133 -5.22 -36.36 -14.82
CA LEU A 133 -3.88 -36.73 -14.35
C LEU A 133 -3.83 -38.19 -13.86
N VAL A 134 -4.88 -38.65 -13.17
CA VAL A 134 -4.96 -40.05 -12.73
C VAL A 134 -5.02 -41.04 -13.95
N VAL A 135 -5.78 -40.71 -15.00
CA VAL A 135 -5.85 -41.50 -16.21
C VAL A 135 -4.50 -41.51 -16.95
N LYS A 136 -3.92 -40.32 -17.13
CA LYS A 136 -2.61 -40.19 -17.77
C LYS A 136 -1.49 -40.87 -16.99
N GLY A 137 -1.54 -40.83 -15.66
CA GLY A 137 -0.62 -41.58 -14.82
C GLY A 137 -0.66 -43.08 -15.08
N LYS A 138 -1.85 -43.67 -15.18
CA LYS A 138 -2.01 -45.09 -15.53
C LYS A 138 -1.49 -45.42 -16.94
N GLU A 139 -1.80 -44.58 -17.93
CA GLU A 139 -1.28 -44.74 -19.30
C GLU A 139 0.26 -44.71 -19.32
N VAL A 140 0.88 -43.81 -18.53
CA VAL A 140 2.34 -43.74 -18.41
C VAL A 140 2.91 -44.99 -17.73
N ASP A 141 2.29 -45.48 -16.66
CA ASP A 141 2.71 -46.71 -15.97
C ASP A 141 2.63 -47.93 -16.91
N GLU A 142 1.55 -48.09 -17.70
CA GLU A 142 1.41 -49.13 -18.71
C GLU A 142 2.49 -49.01 -19.80
N MET A 143 2.75 -47.78 -20.25
CA MET A 143 3.80 -47.52 -21.26
C MET A 143 5.20 -47.83 -20.73
N MET A 144 5.48 -47.55 -19.47
CA MET A 144 6.75 -47.90 -18.82
C MET A 144 6.97 -49.42 -18.78
N VAL A 145 5.93 -50.24 -18.53
CA VAL A 145 6.02 -51.70 -18.59
C VAL A 145 6.37 -52.18 -19.97
N VAL A 146 5.76 -51.62 -21.02
CA VAL A 146 6.07 -51.94 -22.42
C VAL A 146 7.53 -51.58 -22.77
N ILE A 147 7.96 -50.35 -22.38
CA ILE A 147 9.32 -49.90 -22.61
C ILE A 147 10.36 -50.79 -21.89
N ASP A 148 10.09 -51.24 -20.68
CA ASP A 148 10.98 -52.14 -19.96
C ASP A 148 11.08 -53.53 -20.63
N ARG A 149 9.97 -54.02 -21.22
CA ARG A 149 9.97 -55.23 -22.01
C ARG A 149 10.78 -55.06 -23.29
N ASP A 150 10.46 -54.01 -24.06
CA ASP A 150 11.15 -53.72 -25.32
C ASP A 150 12.67 -53.50 -25.10
N LYS A 151 13.04 -52.89 -23.99
CA LYS A 151 14.45 -52.71 -23.59
C LYS A 151 15.16 -54.03 -23.32
N LYS A 152 14.48 -54.99 -22.67
CA LYS A 152 14.99 -56.35 -22.48
C LYS A 152 15.11 -57.11 -23.78
N ASP A 153 14.11 -57.02 -24.63
CA ASP A 153 14.12 -57.69 -25.96
C ASP A 153 15.22 -57.08 -26.85
N ALA A 154 15.39 -55.78 -26.84
CA ALA A 154 16.48 -55.11 -27.56
C ALA A 154 17.86 -55.50 -27.03
N ALA A 155 18.02 -55.69 -25.72
CA ALA A 155 19.26 -56.15 -25.11
C ALA A 155 19.61 -57.58 -25.58
N VAL A 156 18.62 -58.50 -25.67
CA VAL A 156 18.81 -59.86 -26.19
C VAL A 156 19.20 -59.88 -27.69
N VAL A 157 18.53 -59.00 -28.47
CA VAL A 157 18.86 -58.86 -29.88
C VAL A 157 20.26 -58.32 -30.09
N LYS A 158 20.65 -57.32 -29.29
CA LYS A 158 22.00 -56.70 -29.28
C LYS A 158 23.07 -57.77 -28.97
N GLU A 159 22.83 -58.63 -28.00
CA GLU A 159 23.76 -59.66 -27.61
C GLU A 159 23.92 -60.71 -28.77
N LYS A 160 22.80 -61.10 -29.40
CA LYS A 160 22.84 -61.99 -30.57
C LYS A 160 23.62 -61.38 -31.74
N VAL A 161 23.39 -60.08 -32.01
CA VAL A 161 24.12 -59.38 -33.08
C VAL A 161 25.62 -59.29 -32.77
N LEU A 162 26.01 -59.04 -31.55
CA LEU A 162 27.45 -59.03 -31.12
C LEU A 162 28.09 -60.44 -31.34
N VAL A 163 27.38 -61.53 -31.03
CA VAL A 163 27.89 -62.85 -31.22
C VAL A 163 28.01 -63.20 -32.75
N GLN A 164 27.03 -62.73 -33.53
CA GLN A 164 27.08 -62.93 -35.03
C GLN A 164 28.19 -62.07 -35.64
N GLU A 165 28.40 -60.84 -35.15
CA GLU A 165 29.47 -59.99 -35.64
C GLU A 165 30.87 -60.58 -35.32
N ALA A 166 31.04 -61.08 -34.07
CA ALA A 166 32.28 -61.81 -33.73
C ALA A 166 32.53 -63.03 -34.57
N SER A 167 31.50 -63.84 -34.84
CA SER A 167 31.63 -65.01 -35.71
C SER A 167 31.91 -64.65 -37.18
N ALA A 168 31.28 -63.59 -37.70
CA ALA A 168 31.53 -63.09 -39.04
C ALA A 168 32.96 -62.53 -39.19
N THR A 169 33.45 -61.86 -38.16
CA THR A 169 34.85 -61.33 -38.12
C THR A 169 35.83 -62.54 -38.15
N GLU A 170 35.60 -63.53 -37.32
CA GLU A 170 36.46 -64.74 -37.32
C GLU A 170 36.49 -65.48 -38.68
N ILE A 171 35.32 -65.61 -39.35
CA ILE A 171 35.23 -66.16 -40.65
C ILE A 171 35.96 -65.32 -41.70
N SER A 172 35.85 -64.03 -41.65
CA SER A 172 36.53 -63.08 -42.53
C SER A 172 38.04 -63.13 -42.35
N GLU A 173 38.54 -63.20 -41.13
CA GLU A 173 39.96 -63.38 -40.86
C GLU A 173 40.51 -64.67 -41.34
N ARG A 174 39.76 -65.81 -41.17
CA ARG A 174 40.12 -67.11 -41.70
C ARG A 174 40.15 -67.12 -43.26
N ALA A 175 39.16 -66.48 -43.85
CA ALA A 175 39.11 -66.38 -45.31
C ALA A 175 40.26 -65.51 -45.83
N GLY A 176 40.61 -64.44 -45.14
CA GLY A 176 41.78 -63.63 -45.47
C GLY A 176 43.12 -64.38 -45.34
N ALA A 177 43.25 -65.19 -44.30
CA ALA A 177 44.44 -66.04 -44.12
C ALA A 177 44.58 -67.08 -45.20
N ILE A 178 43.48 -67.77 -45.63
CA ILE A 178 43.47 -68.76 -46.74
C ILE A 178 43.78 -68.05 -48.06
N ALA A 179 43.26 -66.87 -48.32
CA ALA A 179 43.57 -66.09 -49.53
C ALA A 179 45.04 -65.65 -49.60
N ALA A 180 45.63 -65.31 -48.46
CA ALA A 180 47.07 -64.98 -48.37
C ALA A 180 47.98 -66.19 -48.60
N ASP A 181 47.58 -67.39 -48.10
CA ASP A 181 48.28 -68.66 -48.30
C ASP A 181 48.20 -69.13 -49.71
N ALA A 182 47.12 -68.84 -50.44
CA ALA A 182 46.91 -69.16 -51.82
C ALA A 182 47.68 -68.28 -52.84
N GLN A 183 48.25 -67.15 -52.37
CA GLN A 183 49.01 -66.24 -53.20
C GLN A 183 50.55 -66.34 -52.97
N ALA A 184 50.97 -67.18 -52.05
CA ALA A 184 52.38 -67.51 -51.79
C ALA A 184 52.78 -68.77 -52.50
#